data_132025b501c6b68e2d711f39aaae2391
#
_entry.id   132025b501c6b68e2d711f39aaae2391
#
_cell.length_a   1.000
_cell.length_b   1.000
_cell.length_c   1.000
_cell.angle_alpha   90.00
_cell.angle_beta   90.00
_cell.angle_gamma   90.00
#
_symmetry.space_group_name_H-M   'P 1'
#
loop_
_entity.id
_entity.type
_entity.pdbx_description
1 polymer ?
#
loop_
_entity_poly.entity_id
_entity_poly.type
_entity_poly.pdbx_seq_one_letter_code
_entity_poly.pdbx_strand_id
1 'polypeptide(L)'
;VIVDPKAECIQWFQPDVIVDAILAKKNLGTKITDAPFVIGVGPGFTAGEDCNCVVETKRGHTLGNVIWDGSAIPNTGVPGNVGGYSIERLIKASADGVIEPKAVIGDLVRKGQIVAITGGEPVYALMDGIVRGMLQPGVQVTKGLKIGDIDARAKLEHCRTISDKARAIGGGVLDAVCSYEKSRGKYALILLAAGQSVRFGSDKLKAVVEGEAMYESAISRFEAFQGFKSYVVTGKEEITQVAKKAGYTVVCNKEPERGISLSVKLGLTKAIEDAKEEGTQLRGVLFSVCDQPRLKKSTIQRIINTAFHNPGKIVCAGEGTRNGNPVLWDKRFFDKLLELDGD
;
A
#
# COMPACT_ATOMS: atom_id res chain seq x y z
N VAL A 1 2.47 -15.55 11.01
CA VAL A 1 3.64 -14.73 11.36
C VAL A 1 4.86 -15.35 10.71
N ILE A 2 5.68 -14.53 10.05
CA ILE A 2 6.91 -14.92 9.36
C ILE A 2 8.07 -14.18 10.02
N VAL A 3 9.20 -14.85 10.22
CA VAL A 3 10.45 -14.20 10.62
C VAL A 3 11.17 -13.76 9.34
N ASP A 4 11.13 -12.47 9.06
CA ASP A 4 11.68 -11.88 7.83
C ASP A 4 12.24 -10.48 8.11
N PRO A 5 13.45 -10.40 8.67
CA PRO A 5 14.06 -9.14 9.09
C PRO A 5 14.40 -8.20 7.93
N LYS A 6 14.39 -8.69 6.69
CA LYS A 6 14.64 -7.90 5.48
C LYS A 6 13.38 -7.59 4.67
N ALA A 7 12.21 -8.05 5.14
CA ALA A 7 10.94 -7.93 4.45
C ALA A 7 10.96 -8.48 3.01
N GLU A 8 11.69 -9.59 2.79
CA GLU A 8 11.79 -10.26 1.48
C GLU A 8 10.45 -10.83 1.02
N CYS A 9 9.52 -11.06 1.97
CA CYS A 9 8.16 -11.49 1.67
C CYS A 9 7.38 -10.52 0.78
N ILE A 10 7.71 -9.24 0.75
CA ILE A 10 7.08 -8.25 -0.13
C ILE A 10 7.18 -8.67 -1.60
N GLN A 11 8.31 -9.28 -2.00
CA GLN A 11 8.55 -9.66 -3.39
C GLN A 11 7.61 -10.76 -3.90
N TRP A 12 7.30 -11.76 -3.06
CA TRP A 12 6.45 -12.89 -3.45
C TRP A 12 5.00 -12.72 -3.02
N PHE A 13 4.73 -12.00 -1.92
CA PHE A 13 3.36 -11.74 -1.44
C PHE A 13 2.69 -10.61 -2.22
N GLN A 14 3.45 -9.60 -2.69
CA GLN A 14 2.97 -8.45 -3.46
C GLN A 14 1.74 -7.77 -2.82
N PRO A 15 1.83 -7.28 -1.60
CA PRO A 15 0.69 -6.71 -0.88
C PRO A 15 0.20 -5.41 -1.53
N ASP A 16 -1.10 -5.13 -1.46
CA ASP A 16 -1.67 -3.83 -1.85
C ASP A 16 -1.29 -2.72 -0.87
N VAL A 17 -1.13 -3.07 0.40
CA VAL A 17 -0.81 -2.13 1.48
C VAL A 17 0.30 -2.71 2.35
N ILE A 18 1.30 -1.89 2.63
CA ILE A 18 2.32 -2.16 3.64
C ILE A 18 2.13 -1.19 4.81
N VAL A 19 2.22 -1.72 6.02
CA VAL A 19 2.26 -0.93 7.25
C VAL A 19 3.58 -1.21 7.96
N ASP A 20 4.49 -0.24 7.94
CA ASP A 20 5.70 -0.32 8.75
C ASP A 20 5.41 0.18 10.17
N ALA A 21 5.25 -0.76 11.08
CA ALA A 21 5.00 -0.54 12.51
C ALA A 21 6.15 -1.06 13.39
N ILE A 22 7.37 -1.14 12.85
CA ILE A 22 8.57 -1.58 13.59
C ILE A 22 8.89 -0.62 14.75
N LEU A 23 8.53 0.66 14.61
CA LEU A 23 8.73 1.71 15.62
C LEU A 23 10.20 1.96 15.98
N ALA A 24 11.11 1.78 15.03
CA ALA A 24 12.55 1.96 15.20
C ALA A 24 12.98 3.43 15.39
N LYS A 25 12.07 4.39 15.26
CA LYS A 25 12.29 5.85 15.31
C LYS A 25 13.16 6.40 14.17
N LYS A 26 13.44 5.58 13.20
CA LYS A 26 14.11 5.89 11.94
C LYS A 26 13.61 4.92 10.88
N ASN A 27 13.63 5.32 9.62
CA ASN A 27 13.38 4.42 8.51
C ASN A 27 14.53 3.39 8.41
N LEU A 28 14.20 2.10 8.36
CA LEU A 28 15.16 1.00 8.22
C LEU A 28 15.29 0.47 6.79
N GLY A 29 14.69 1.15 5.81
CA GLY A 29 14.78 0.80 4.40
C GLY A 29 13.44 0.68 3.68
N THR A 30 12.33 1.01 4.35
CA THR A 30 10.99 1.08 3.75
C THR A 30 10.94 2.19 2.70
N LYS A 31 10.39 1.87 1.54
CA LYS A 31 10.26 2.79 0.40
C LYS A 31 8.80 2.92 -0.02
N ILE A 32 8.42 4.09 -0.46
CA ILE A 32 7.09 4.39 -1.02
C ILE A 32 6.71 3.48 -2.20
N THR A 33 7.71 2.83 -2.82
CA THR A 33 7.54 1.92 -3.97
C THR A 33 7.41 0.45 -3.59
N ASP A 34 7.48 0.11 -2.30
CA ASP A 34 7.43 -1.29 -1.83
C ASP A 34 6.03 -1.92 -1.98
N ALA A 35 4.98 -1.09 -2.03
CA ALA A 35 3.61 -1.49 -2.33
C ALA A 35 2.84 -0.35 -3.02
N PRO A 36 1.64 -0.61 -3.57
CA PRO A 36 0.72 0.43 -4.03
C PRO A 36 0.40 1.50 -2.99
N PHE A 37 0.39 1.12 -1.71
CA PHE A 37 0.20 2.03 -0.61
C PHE A 37 1.04 1.63 0.60
N VAL A 38 1.88 2.56 1.07
CA VAL A 38 2.81 2.34 2.17
C VAL A 38 2.50 3.32 3.30
N ILE A 39 2.32 2.81 4.51
CA ILE A 39 2.01 3.56 5.73
C ILE A 39 3.18 3.43 6.69
N GLY A 40 3.80 4.55 7.06
CA GLY A 40 4.80 4.61 8.12
C GLY A 40 4.16 4.91 9.49
N VAL A 41 4.49 4.16 10.53
CA VAL A 41 3.95 4.39 11.88
C VAL A 41 4.97 5.08 12.77
N GLY A 42 4.71 6.34 13.11
CA GLY A 42 5.52 7.14 14.02
C GLY A 42 6.69 7.86 13.36
N PRO A 43 7.61 8.42 14.17
CA PRO A 43 8.72 9.21 13.66
C PRO A 43 9.75 8.37 12.92
N GLY A 44 10.40 8.97 11.95
CA GLY A 44 11.43 8.35 11.11
C GLY A 44 11.00 8.20 9.66
N PHE A 45 9.76 8.52 9.34
CA PHE A 45 9.21 8.55 7.99
C PHE A 45 8.79 9.95 7.59
N THR A 46 8.88 10.22 6.28
CA THR A 46 8.34 11.44 5.64
C THR A 46 7.32 11.01 4.59
N ALA A 47 6.07 11.47 4.75
CA ALA A 47 5.02 11.23 3.77
C ALA A 47 5.36 11.94 2.46
N GLY A 48 5.16 11.23 1.33
CA GLY A 48 5.53 11.67 -0.01
C GLY A 48 6.97 11.30 -0.43
N GLU A 49 7.84 10.90 0.52
CA GLU A 49 9.21 10.46 0.27
C GLU A 49 9.39 8.97 0.57
N ASP A 50 9.27 8.60 1.85
CA ASP A 50 9.46 7.22 2.32
C ASP A 50 8.21 6.36 2.17
N CYS A 51 7.04 6.97 2.35
CA CYS A 51 5.72 6.34 2.39
C CYS A 51 4.63 7.28 1.89
N ASN A 52 3.42 6.77 1.72
CA ASN A 52 2.28 7.56 1.26
C ASN A 52 1.68 8.41 2.37
N CYS A 53 1.68 7.91 3.60
CA CYS A 53 1.28 8.66 4.78
C CYS A 53 1.97 8.15 6.02
N VAL A 54 1.97 8.98 7.06
CA VAL A 54 2.53 8.67 8.38
C VAL A 54 1.43 8.72 9.43
N VAL A 55 1.40 7.75 10.36
CA VAL A 55 0.47 7.77 11.49
C VAL A 55 1.18 8.27 12.74
N GLU A 56 0.67 9.34 13.35
CA GLU A 56 1.24 9.96 14.54
C GLU A 56 1.15 9.05 15.75
N THR A 57 2.27 8.91 16.49
CA THR A 57 2.35 8.04 17.66
C THR A 57 2.62 8.77 18.97
N LYS A 58 2.87 10.09 18.97
CA LYS A 58 3.04 10.88 20.18
C LYS A 58 1.72 11.06 20.89
N ARG A 59 1.69 10.81 22.22
CA ARG A 59 0.50 11.10 23.04
C ARG A 59 0.15 12.58 22.98
N GLY A 60 -1.12 12.89 22.82
CA GLY A 60 -1.68 14.23 22.71
C GLY A 60 -2.86 14.26 21.77
N HIS A 61 -3.29 15.44 21.39
CA HIS A 61 -4.45 15.67 20.54
C HIS A 61 -4.34 14.99 19.15
N THR A 62 -3.14 14.90 18.62
CA THR A 62 -2.86 14.34 17.28
C THR A 62 -2.53 12.86 17.26
N LEU A 63 -2.61 12.17 18.41
CA LEU A 63 -2.34 10.72 18.46
C LEU A 63 -3.26 9.94 17.52
N GLY A 64 -2.67 9.20 16.60
CA GLY A 64 -3.39 8.42 15.59
C GLY A 64 -3.79 9.21 14.34
N ASN A 65 -3.50 10.50 14.26
CA ASN A 65 -3.77 11.27 13.05
C ASN A 65 -2.95 10.75 11.88
N VAL A 66 -3.58 10.75 10.70
CA VAL A 66 -2.92 10.44 9.41
C VAL A 66 -2.32 11.73 8.85
N ILE A 67 -1.02 11.70 8.60
CA ILE A 67 -0.22 12.79 8.03
C ILE A 67 0.05 12.45 6.57
N TRP A 68 -0.49 13.24 5.65
CA TRP A 68 -0.37 13.04 4.21
C TRP A 68 0.80 13.79 3.58
N ASP A 69 1.37 14.76 4.32
CA ASP A 69 2.52 15.55 3.91
C ASP A 69 3.39 15.84 5.15
N GLY A 70 4.70 15.57 5.05
CA GLY A 70 5.65 15.73 6.13
C GLY A 70 5.77 14.52 7.07
N SER A 71 6.18 14.75 8.33
CA SER A 71 6.61 13.72 9.27
C SER A 71 5.86 13.79 10.60
N ALA A 72 5.81 12.67 11.31
CA ALA A 72 5.34 12.64 12.70
C ALA A 72 6.27 13.43 13.62
N ILE A 73 5.74 13.86 14.78
CA ILE A 73 6.50 14.60 15.79
C ILE A 73 7.73 13.78 16.20
N PRO A 74 8.93 14.37 16.17
CA PRO A 74 10.17 13.67 16.51
C PRO A 74 10.13 13.02 17.90
N ASN A 75 10.84 11.89 18.03
CA ASN A 75 10.97 11.20 19.30
C ASN A 75 11.77 12.06 20.30
N THR A 76 11.18 12.34 21.45
CA THR A 76 11.82 13.13 22.51
C THR A 76 12.67 12.28 23.46
N GLY A 77 12.63 10.94 23.34
CA GLY A 77 13.27 10.02 24.29
C GLY A 77 12.58 9.96 25.66
N VAL A 78 11.61 10.85 25.93
CA VAL A 78 10.88 10.89 27.21
C VAL A 78 9.61 10.05 27.09
N PRO A 79 9.41 9.02 27.93
CA PRO A 79 8.20 8.22 27.95
C PRO A 79 6.98 9.06 28.34
N GLY A 80 5.83 8.75 27.75
CA GLY A 80 4.58 9.37 28.16
C GLY A 80 4.23 9.03 29.63
N ASN A 81 3.58 9.98 30.33
CA ASN A 81 3.06 9.74 31.67
C ASN A 81 1.95 8.69 31.66
N VAL A 82 2.03 7.72 32.56
CA VAL A 82 0.99 6.68 32.81
C VAL A 82 0.88 6.47 34.30
N GLY A 83 -0.27 6.78 34.86
CA GLY A 83 -0.51 6.61 36.30
C GLY A 83 0.37 7.50 37.19
N GLY A 84 0.79 8.68 36.69
CA GLY A 84 1.65 9.60 37.43
C GLY A 84 3.16 9.39 37.23
N TYR A 85 3.57 8.32 36.56
CA TYR A 85 4.98 7.93 36.36
C TYR A 85 5.39 8.04 34.89
N SER A 86 6.65 8.35 34.62
CA SER A 86 7.23 8.47 33.29
C SER A 86 8.50 7.63 33.14
N ILE A 87 9.65 8.12 33.63
CA ILE A 87 10.96 7.47 33.52
C ILE A 87 11.04 6.27 34.47
N GLU A 88 10.45 6.36 35.63
CA GLU A 88 10.45 5.34 36.69
C GLU A 88 9.83 4.02 36.25
N ARG A 89 8.93 4.09 35.24
CA ARG A 89 8.30 2.92 34.64
C ARG A 89 9.26 2.05 33.85
N LEU A 90 10.40 2.62 33.39
CA LEU A 90 11.32 1.94 32.51
C LEU A 90 12.21 0.97 33.28
N ILE A 91 12.23 -0.27 32.84
CA ILE A 91 13.29 -1.21 33.21
C ILE A 91 14.40 -1.04 32.16
N LYS A 92 15.62 -0.64 32.60
CA LYS A 92 16.75 -0.42 31.69
C LYS A 92 17.90 -1.34 32.09
N ALA A 93 18.65 -1.82 31.09
CA ALA A 93 19.82 -2.63 31.28
C ALA A 93 20.87 -1.87 32.12
N SER A 94 21.41 -2.53 33.16
CA SER A 94 22.47 -1.98 34.04
C SER A 94 23.87 -2.08 33.43
N ALA A 95 24.08 -3.11 32.58
CA ALA A 95 25.36 -3.36 31.91
C ALA A 95 25.11 -3.94 30.50
N ASP A 96 26.18 -3.90 29.68
CA ASP A 96 26.21 -4.64 28.41
C ASP A 96 26.25 -6.15 28.65
N GLY A 97 25.59 -6.92 27.82
CA GLY A 97 25.61 -8.38 27.91
C GLY A 97 24.27 -9.03 27.67
N VAL A 98 24.12 -10.27 28.06
CA VAL A 98 22.88 -11.05 27.90
C VAL A 98 21.91 -10.71 29.04
N ILE A 99 20.63 -10.57 28.70
CA ILE A 99 19.57 -10.42 29.70
C ILE A 99 19.12 -11.76 30.27
N GLU A 100 18.98 -11.79 31.60
CA GLU A 100 18.35 -12.86 32.38
C GLU A 100 17.16 -12.28 33.15
N PRO A 101 15.91 -12.38 32.69
CA PRO A 101 14.77 -11.91 33.45
C PRO A 101 14.60 -12.67 34.76
N LYS A 102 14.31 -11.94 35.84
CA LYS A 102 13.98 -12.46 37.18
C LYS A 102 12.50 -12.22 37.53
N ALA A 103 11.81 -11.47 36.68
CA ALA A 103 10.35 -11.28 36.72
C ALA A 103 9.79 -11.44 35.31
N VAL A 104 8.55 -11.90 35.20
CA VAL A 104 7.86 -12.09 33.93
C VAL A 104 6.69 -11.10 33.78
N ILE A 105 6.16 -10.96 32.56
CA ILE A 105 4.99 -10.12 32.29
C ILE A 105 3.81 -10.63 33.11
N GLY A 106 3.23 -9.77 33.93
CA GLY A 106 2.14 -10.09 34.84
C GLY A 106 2.53 -10.18 36.31
N ASP A 107 3.83 -10.21 36.62
CA ASP A 107 4.30 -10.21 38.01
C ASP A 107 4.15 -8.84 38.66
N LEU A 108 3.69 -8.85 39.93
CA LEU A 108 3.70 -7.68 40.79
C LEU A 108 5.11 -7.54 41.39
N VAL A 109 5.70 -6.36 41.26
CA VAL A 109 7.04 -6.05 41.75
C VAL A 109 7.02 -4.82 42.63
N ARG A 110 7.98 -4.75 43.60
CA ARG A 110 8.18 -3.61 44.49
C ARG A 110 9.41 -2.83 44.07
N LYS A 111 9.42 -1.54 44.38
CA LYS A 111 10.61 -0.69 44.23
C LYS A 111 11.80 -1.32 44.95
N GLY A 112 12.95 -1.40 44.26
CA GLY A 112 14.16 -2.04 44.75
C GLY A 112 14.23 -3.55 44.55
N GLN A 113 13.17 -4.20 44.04
CA GLN A 113 13.20 -5.63 43.69
C GLN A 113 14.04 -5.84 42.42
N ILE A 114 14.85 -6.92 42.40
CA ILE A 114 15.58 -7.33 41.19
C ILE A 114 14.59 -7.93 40.21
N VAL A 115 14.53 -7.34 38.99
CA VAL A 115 13.61 -7.76 37.91
C VAL A 115 14.34 -8.39 36.72
N ALA A 116 15.64 -8.19 36.62
CA ALA A 116 16.50 -8.82 35.61
C ALA A 116 17.99 -8.78 36.07
N ILE A 117 18.82 -9.52 35.36
CA ILE A 117 20.27 -9.38 35.37
C ILE A 117 20.72 -9.09 33.94
N THR A 118 21.67 -8.16 33.73
CA THR A 118 22.26 -7.86 32.43
C THR A 118 23.76 -7.79 32.57
N GLY A 119 24.51 -8.61 31.78
CA GLY A 119 25.95 -8.68 31.89
C GLY A 119 26.48 -9.01 33.29
N GLY A 120 25.74 -9.77 34.08
CA GLY A 120 26.06 -10.12 35.44
C GLY A 120 25.61 -9.09 36.51
N GLU A 121 25.16 -7.89 36.10
CA GLU A 121 24.73 -6.83 37.02
C GLU A 121 23.21 -6.82 37.23
N PRO A 122 22.72 -6.63 38.46
CA PRO A 122 21.30 -6.62 38.77
C PRO A 122 20.61 -5.36 38.22
N VAL A 123 19.39 -5.55 37.77
CA VAL A 123 18.46 -4.49 37.34
C VAL A 123 17.31 -4.41 38.33
N TYR A 124 17.09 -3.24 38.91
CA TYR A 124 16.08 -3.02 39.95
C TYR A 124 14.85 -2.34 39.42
N ALA A 125 13.66 -2.71 39.91
CA ALA A 125 12.45 -1.95 39.73
C ALA A 125 12.55 -0.57 40.39
N LEU A 126 12.26 0.50 39.68
CA LEU A 126 12.34 1.87 40.24
C LEU A 126 11.02 2.30 40.89
N MET A 127 9.96 1.49 40.80
CA MET A 127 8.66 1.76 41.36
C MET A 127 7.88 0.46 41.63
N ASP A 128 6.82 0.54 42.42
CA ASP A 128 5.86 -0.55 42.60
C ASP A 128 4.95 -0.64 41.39
N GLY A 129 4.52 -1.85 41.01
CA GLY A 129 3.59 -2.06 39.93
C GLY A 129 3.59 -3.47 39.34
N ILE A 130 2.99 -3.62 38.17
CA ILE A 130 2.99 -4.88 37.43
C ILE A 130 3.98 -4.79 36.25
N VAL A 131 4.77 -5.82 36.03
CA VAL A 131 5.63 -5.93 34.85
C VAL A 131 4.74 -6.09 33.64
N ARG A 132 4.75 -5.08 32.75
CA ARG A 132 3.92 -5.05 31.55
C ARG A 132 4.68 -5.41 30.27
N GLY A 133 5.98 -5.27 30.31
CA GLY A 133 6.89 -5.63 29.23
C GLY A 133 8.22 -6.12 29.79
N MET A 134 8.79 -7.13 29.18
CA MET A 134 10.10 -7.69 29.48
C MET A 134 10.66 -8.34 28.22
N LEU A 135 11.94 -8.08 27.91
CA LEU A 135 12.64 -8.78 26.83
C LEU A 135 12.78 -10.26 27.19
N GLN A 136 12.86 -11.07 26.15
CA GLN A 136 13.08 -12.51 26.31
C GLN A 136 14.48 -12.81 26.85
N PRO A 137 14.66 -13.93 27.57
CA PRO A 137 15.97 -14.38 28.00
C PRO A 137 16.90 -14.59 26.80
N GLY A 138 18.19 -14.35 27.00
CA GLY A 138 19.21 -14.60 25.98
C GLY A 138 19.43 -13.48 24.97
N VAL A 139 18.66 -12.40 25.02
CA VAL A 139 18.84 -11.24 24.11
C VAL A 139 20.07 -10.44 24.53
N GLN A 140 20.92 -10.07 23.57
CA GLN A 140 22.04 -9.15 23.79
C GLN A 140 21.50 -7.72 23.97
N VAL A 141 21.94 -7.06 25.04
CA VAL A 141 21.52 -5.69 25.37
C VAL A 141 22.73 -4.81 25.66
N THR A 142 22.56 -3.51 25.48
CA THR A 142 23.57 -2.50 25.88
C THR A 142 23.08 -1.74 27.09
N LYS A 143 24.02 -1.24 27.91
CA LYS A 143 23.71 -0.44 29.08
C LYS A 143 22.78 0.73 28.76
N GLY A 144 21.71 0.89 29.53
CA GLY A 144 20.71 1.94 29.34
C GLY A 144 19.60 1.58 28.33
N LEU A 145 19.72 0.48 27.57
CA LEU A 145 18.66 0.01 26.70
C LEU A 145 17.39 -0.28 27.50
N LYS A 146 16.24 0.16 27.04
CA LYS A 146 14.97 -0.22 27.63
C LYS A 146 14.72 -1.72 27.41
N ILE A 147 14.67 -2.50 28.46
CA ILE A 147 14.45 -3.95 28.45
C ILE A 147 13.07 -4.35 28.96
N GLY A 148 12.32 -3.42 29.57
CA GLY A 148 10.98 -3.70 30.07
C GLY A 148 10.23 -2.44 30.52
N ASP A 149 9.04 -2.66 31.09
CA ASP A 149 8.10 -1.61 31.49
C ASP A 149 7.26 -2.06 32.68
N ILE A 150 7.08 -1.19 33.67
CA ILE A 150 6.24 -1.39 34.84
C ILE A 150 5.03 -0.47 34.75
N ASP A 151 3.85 -0.96 35.09
CA ASP A 151 2.60 -0.18 35.15
C ASP A 151 2.14 -0.04 36.60
N ALA A 152 2.13 1.20 37.12
CA ALA A 152 1.72 1.54 38.48
C ALA A 152 0.27 1.14 38.81
N ARG A 153 -0.60 1.06 37.79
CA ARG A 153 -1.99 0.69 37.99
C ARG A 153 -2.19 -0.76 38.41
N ALA A 154 -1.15 -1.59 38.29
CA ALA A 154 -1.05 -2.97 38.78
C ALA A 154 -2.21 -3.88 38.35
N LYS A 155 -2.78 -3.65 37.13
CA LYS A 155 -3.88 -4.45 36.60
C LYS A 155 -3.35 -5.48 35.60
N LEU A 156 -3.56 -6.76 35.88
CA LEU A 156 -3.11 -7.87 35.04
C LEU A 156 -3.73 -7.81 33.62
N GLU A 157 -4.97 -7.35 33.51
CA GLU A 157 -5.66 -7.18 32.23
C GLU A 157 -4.91 -6.22 31.29
N HIS A 158 -4.20 -5.22 31.82
CA HIS A 158 -3.41 -4.28 31.02
C HIS A 158 -2.17 -4.93 30.35
N CYS A 159 -1.78 -6.11 30.82
CA CYS A 159 -0.70 -6.88 30.19
C CYS A 159 -1.19 -7.68 28.97
N ARG A 160 -2.51 -7.92 28.87
CA ARG A 160 -3.13 -8.80 27.88
C ARG A 160 -4.07 -8.08 26.91
N THR A 161 -4.33 -6.80 27.12
CA THR A 161 -5.25 -6.00 26.30
C THR A 161 -4.52 -4.88 25.56
N ILE A 162 -5.13 -4.44 24.46
CA ILE A 162 -4.62 -3.33 23.65
C ILE A 162 -4.82 -2.02 24.40
N SER A 163 -3.75 -1.21 24.51
CA SER A 163 -3.81 0.10 25.15
C SER A 163 -4.62 1.12 24.34
N ASP A 164 -5.07 2.19 24.99
CA ASP A 164 -5.63 3.38 24.37
C ASP A 164 -4.75 3.92 23.21
N LYS A 165 -3.45 4.02 23.47
CA LYS A 165 -2.46 4.48 22.48
C LYS A 165 -2.43 3.54 21.26
N ALA A 166 -2.32 2.22 21.47
CA ALA A 166 -2.27 1.26 20.38
C ALA A 166 -3.57 1.25 19.57
N ARG A 167 -4.72 1.43 20.26
CA ARG A 167 -6.03 1.51 19.61
C ARG A 167 -6.17 2.77 18.76
N ALA A 168 -5.71 3.92 19.24
CA ALA A 168 -5.73 5.17 18.47
C ALA A 168 -4.83 5.06 17.23
N ILE A 169 -3.62 4.49 17.37
CA ILE A 169 -2.72 4.27 16.23
C ILE A 169 -3.36 3.29 15.22
N GLY A 170 -3.92 2.18 15.69
CA GLY A 170 -4.64 1.23 14.82
C GLY A 170 -5.82 1.86 14.10
N GLY A 171 -6.54 2.78 14.78
CA GLY A 171 -7.59 3.60 14.17
C GLY A 171 -7.05 4.49 13.04
N GLY A 172 -5.91 5.14 13.25
CA GLY A 172 -5.25 5.94 12.22
C GLY A 172 -4.78 5.12 11.02
N VAL A 173 -4.24 3.92 11.26
CA VAL A 173 -3.89 3.00 10.17
C VAL A 173 -5.14 2.60 9.39
N LEU A 174 -6.24 2.26 10.07
CA LEU A 174 -7.50 1.91 9.43
C LEU A 174 -8.06 3.09 8.62
N ASP A 175 -8.02 4.30 9.14
CA ASP A 175 -8.45 5.51 8.41
C ASP A 175 -7.62 5.73 7.15
N ALA A 176 -6.29 5.56 7.22
CA ALA A 176 -5.41 5.63 6.06
C ALA A 176 -5.77 4.58 5.00
N VAL A 177 -6.01 3.33 5.40
CA VAL A 177 -6.42 2.24 4.49
C VAL A 177 -7.77 2.54 3.87
N CYS A 178 -8.77 2.98 4.66
CA CYS A 178 -10.09 3.35 4.14
C CYS A 178 -10.01 4.55 3.17
N SER A 179 -9.16 5.51 3.46
CA SER A 179 -8.92 6.66 2.58
C SER A 179 -8.26 6.23 1.27
N TYR A 180 -7.28 5.31 1.35
CA TYR A 180 -6.67 4.71 0.17
C TYR A 180 -7.71 3.96 -0.67
N GLU A 181 -8.52 3.09 -0.06
CA GLU A 181 -9.57 2.34 -0.77
C GLU A 181 -10.57 3.29 -1.46
N LYS A 182 -11.02 4.34 -0.77
CA LYS A 182 -11.88 5.37 -1.35
C LYS A 182 -11.18 6.11 -2.50
N SER A 183 -9.88 6.39 -2.34
CA SER A 183 -9.08 7.12 -3.32
C SER A 183 -8.69 6.28 -4.51
N ARG A 184 -8.62 4.95 -4.37
CA ARG A 184 -8.42 4.03 -5.50
C ARG A 184 -9.41 4.34 -6.60
N GLY A 185 -10.53 5.00 -6.27
CA GLY A 185 -11.54 5.52 -7.17
C GLY A 185 -11.77 4.57 -8.35
N LYS A 186 -12.92 4.43 -8.88
CA LYS A 186 -13.12 3.48 -9.98
C LYS A 186 -12.41 3.99 -11.23
N TYR A 187 -11.24 3.45 -11.53
CA TYR A 187 -10.65 3.59 -12.86
C TYR A 187 -11.33 2.62 -13.81
N ALA A 188 -11.59 3.01 -15.03
CA ALA A 188 -11.94 2.09 -16.10
C ALA A 188 -10.68 1.61 -16.80
N LEU A 189 -10.60 0.33 -17.10
CA LEU A 189 -9.63 -0.25 -18.02
C LEU A 189 -10.31 -0.47 -19.37
N ILE A 190 -9.75 0.07 -20.43
CA ILE A 190 -10.29 -0.09 -21.80
C ILE A 190 -9.21 -0.67 -22.70
N LEU A 191 -9.41 -1.90 -23.13
CA LEU A 191 -8.59 -2.56 -24.13
C LEU A 191 -9.13 -2.27 -25.53
N LEU A 192 -8.30 -1.67 -26.38
CA LEU A 192 -8.62 -1.33 -27.75
C LEU A 192 -8.23 -2.49 -28.66
N ALA A 193 -9.21 -3.20 -29.21
CA ALA A 193 -9.04 -4.43 -29.98
C ALA A 193 -9.84 -4.42 -31.31
N ALA A 194 -10.20 -3.22 -31.82
CA ALA A 194 -10.98 -3.07 -33.05
C ALA A 194 -10.12 -2.88 -34.31
N GLY A 195 -8.81 -2.65 -34.18
CA GLY A 195 -7.91 -2.34 -35.31
C GLY A 195 -7.91 -3.41 -36.40
N GLN A 196 -7.90 -2.96 -37.68
CA GLN A 196 -7.99 -3.82 -38.87
C GLN A 196 -6.62 -4.37 -39.33
N SER A 197 -5.51 -3.91 -38.73
CA SER A 197 -4.14 -4.38 -39.06
C SER A 197 -3.76 -4.27 -40.55
N VAL A 198 -4.27 -3.27 -41.27
CA VAL A 198 -4.13 -3.09 -42.75
C VAL A 198 -2.66 -3.20 -43.19
N ARG A 199 -1.71 -2.68 -42.43
CA ARG A 199 -0.27 -2.71 -42.77
C ARG A 199 0.38 -4.08 -42.54
N PHE A 200 -0.26 -4.98 -41.82
CA PHE A 200 0.32 -6.28 -41.43
C PHE A 200 -0.04 -7.40 -42.42
N GLY A 201 -0.98 -7.15 -43.35
CA GLY A 201 -1.42 -8.12 -44.34
C GLY A 201 -2.31 -9.26 -43.83
N SER A 202 -2.46 -9.34 -42.50
CA SER A 202 -3.34 -10.29 -41.80
C SER A 202 -3.79 -9.67 -40.46
N ASP A 203 -4.69 -10.33 -39.72
CA ASP A 203 -5.11 -9.83 -38.42
C ASP A 203 -4.00 -9.96 -37.40
N LYS A 204 -3.28 -8.87 -37.13
CA LYS A 204 -2.15 -8.82 -36.19
C LYS A 204 -2.53 -9.34 -34.82
N LEU A 205 -3.75 -9.10 -34.33
CA LEU A 205 -4.18 -9.51 -32.99
C LEU A 205 -4.27 -11.02 -32.83
N LYS A 206 -4.45 -11.76 -33.95
CA LYS A 206 -4.45 -13.23 -33.99
C LYS A 206 -3.06 -13.84 -34.09
N ALA A 207 -2.03 -13.03 -34.32
CA ALA A 207 -0.67 -13.55 -34.36
C ALA A 207 -0.28 -14.17 -33.03
N VAL A 208 0.29 -15.39 -33.10
CA VAL A 208 0.70 -16.16 -31.92
C VAL A 208 2.11 -15.72 -31.50
N VAL A 209 2.25 -15.31 -30.25
CA VAL A 209 3.52 -14.95 -29.62
C VAL A 209 3.63 -15.76 -28.34
N GLU A 210 4.73 -16.49 -28.19
CA GLU A 210 4.98 -17.33 -27.00
C GLU A 210 3.87 -18.39 -26.76
N GLY A 211 3.20 -18.83 -27.83
CA GLY A 211 2.19 -19.90 -27.77
C GLY A 211 0.75 -19.42 -27.57
N GLU A 212 0.52 -18.12 -27.47
CA GLU A 212 -0.80 -17.52 -27.22
C GLU A 212 -1.09 -16.40 -28.24
N ALA A 213 -2.36 -16.21 -28.64
CA ALA A 213 -2.72 -15.09 -29.50
C ALA A 213 -2.54 -13.75 -28.75
N MET A 214 -2.09 -12.70 -29.45
CA MET A 214 -1.79 -11.42 -28.82
C MET A 214 -2.97 -10.84 -28.03
N TYR A 215 -4.21 -10.99 -28.53
CA TYR A 215 -5.39 -10.50 -27.82
C TYR A 215 -5.69 -11.33 -26.57
N GLU A 216 -5.48 -12.64 -26.58
CA GLU A 216 -5.66 -13.51 -25.42
C GLU A 216 -4.66 -13.13 -24.31
N SER A 217 -3.38 -13.02 -24.69
CA SER A 217 -2.33 -12.57 -23.80
C SER A 217 -2.58 -11.17 -23.24
N ALA A 218 -3.15 -10.25 -24.02
CA ALA A 218 -3.51 -8.92 -23.51
C ALA A 218 -4.65 -9.01 -22.50
N ILE A 219 -5.72 -9.75 -22.77
CA ILE A 219 -6.87 -9.91 -21.88
C ILE A 219 -6.44 -10.55 -20.56
N SER A 220 -5.72 -11.69 -20.60
CA SER A 220 -5.26 -12.41 -19.40
C SER A 220 -4.33 -11.57 -18.51
N ARG A 221 -3.53 -10.69 -19.12
CA ARG A 221 -2.59 -9.82 -18.41
C ARG A 221 -3.26 -8.84 -17.49
N PHE A 222 -4.44 -8.35 -17.85
CA PHE A 222 -5.21 -7.39 -17.08
C PHE A 222 -6.24 -8.01 -16.14
N GLU A 223 -6.51 -9.33 -16.21
CA GLU A 223 -7.40 -10.04 -15.27
C GLU A 223 -6.97 -9.88 -13.79
N ALA A 224 -5.66 -9.72 -13.54
CA ALA A 224 -5.12 -9.56 -12.19
C ALA A 224 -5.45 -8.20 -11.54
N PHE A 225 -6.00 -7.25 -12.30
CA PHE A 225 -6.39 -5.94 -11.79
C PHE A 225 -7.81 -5.97 -11.25
N GLN A 226 -8.03 -6.71 -10.15
CA GLN A 226 -9.31 -6.70 -9.44
C GLN A 226 -9.59 -5.30 -8.88
N GLY A 227 -10.82 -4.85 -9.04
CA GLY A 227 -11.28 -3.54 -8.57
C GLY A 227 -11.43 -2.48 -9.67
N PHE A 228 -10.94 -2.72 -10.86
CA PHE A 228 -11.24 -1.91 -12.04
C PHE A 228 -12.47 -2.47 -12.79
N LYS A 229 -13.28 -1.58 -13.33
CA LYS A 229 -14.18 -1.96 -14.42
C LYS A 229 -13.34 -2.12 -15.68
N SER A 230 -13.48 -3.24 -16.36
CA SER A 230 -12.69 -3.60 -17.53
C SER A 230 -13.56 -3.75 -18.75
N TYR A 231 -13.16 -3.11 -19.83
CA TYR A 231 -13.87 -3.09 -21.11
C TYR A 231 -12.94 -3.55 -22.23
N VAL A 232 -13.50 -4.24 -23.22
CA VAL A 232 -12.83 -4.52 -24.49
C VAL A 232 -13.65 -3.91 -25.61
N VAL A 233 -13.06 -3.04 -26.41
CA VAL A 233 -13.68 -2.43 -27.59
C VAL A 233 -13.26 -3.21 -28.82
N THR A 234 -14.19 -3.93 -29.43
CA THR A 234 -13.93 -4.78 -30.61
C THR A 234 -15.19 -4.97 -31.46
N GLY A 235 -15.01 -5.29 -32.73
CA GLY A 235 -16.06 -5.80 -33.62
C GLY A 235 -15.89 -7.28 -34.00
N LYS A 236 -14.87 -7.96 -33.37
CA LYS A 236 -14.49 -9.33 -33.74
C LYS A 236 -15.10 -10.33 -32.77
N GLU A 237 -15.81 -11.33 -33.29
CA GLU A 237 -16.57 -12.29 -32.48
C GLU A 237 -15.64 -13.13 -31.55
N GLU A 238 -14.53 -13.60 -32.08
CA GLU A 238 -13.57 -14.41 -31.32
C GLU A 238 -13.01 -13.65 -30.10
N ILE A 239 -12.70 -12.34 -30.26
CA ILE A 239 -12.21 -11.50 -29.15
C ILE A 239 -13.36 -11.27 -28.15
N THR A 240 -14.59 -11.08 -28.66
CA THR A 240 -15.79 -10.91 -27.84
C THR A 240 -16.00 -12.11 -26.91
N GLN A 241 -15.85 -13.33 -27.41
CA GLN A 241 -16.06 -14.55 -26.63
C GLN A 241 -15.00 -14.69 -25.52
N VAL A 242 -13.73 -14.47 -25.83
CA VAL A 242 -12.64 -14.53 -24.85
C VAL A 242 -12.79 -13.44 -23.79
N ALA A 243 -13.10 -12.21 -24.20
CA ALA A 243 -13.28 -11.09 -23.28
C ALA A 243 -14.46 -11.33 -22.30
N LYS A 244 -15.62 -11.81 -22.81
CA LYS A 244 -16.76 -12.14 -21.95
C LYS A 244 -16.43 -13.26 -20.96
N LYS A 245 -15.72 -14.31 -21.40
CA LYS A 245 -15.28 -15.40 -20.51
C LYS A 245 -14.35 -14.93 -19.41
N ALA A 246 -13.53 -13.93 -19.69
CA ALA A 246 -12.62 -13.30 -18.74
C ALA A 246 -13.30 -12.19 -17.88
N GLY A 247 -14.61 -11.99 -18.00
CA GLY A 247 -15.38 -11.04 -17.17
C GLY A 247 -15.34 -9.59 -17.64
N TYR A 248 -14.93 -9.32 -18.89
CA TYR A 248 -14.93 -7.97 -19.45
C TYR A 248 -16.28 -7.58 -20.01
N THR A 249 -16.64 -6.30 -19.90
CA THR A 249 -17.72 -5.70 -20.66
C THR A 249 -17.26 -5.46 -22.09
N VAL A 250 -17.94 -6.05 -23.07
CA VAL A 250 -17.61 -5.87 -24.48
C VAL A 250 -18.38 -4.71 -25.07
N VAL A 251 -17.67 -3.79 -25.70
CA VAL A 251 -18.22 -2.65 -26.43
C VAL A 251 -17.97 -2.87 -27.92
N CYS A 252 -19.05 -2.96 -28.68
CA CYS A 252 -18.98 -3.25 -30.11
C CYS A 252 -18.60 -2.00 -30.91
N ASN A 253 -17.46 -2.06 -31.64
CA ASN A 253 -17.12 -1.09 -32.68
C ASN A 253 -17.36 -1.69 -34.05
N LYS A 254 -18.41 -1.23 -34.77
CA LYS A 254 -18.78 -1.69 -36.10
C LYS A 254 -18.10 -0.91 -37.22
N GLU A 255 -17.45 0.20 -36.92
CA GLU A 255 -16.86 1.14 -37.88
C GLU A 255 -15.37 1.37 -37.55
N PRO A 256 -14.51 0.30 -37.48
CA PRO A 256 -13.10 0.43 -37.09
C PRO A 256 -12.29 1.26 -38.10
N GLU A 257 -12.78 1.46 -39.33
CA GLU A 257 -12.16 2.32 -40.36
C GLU A 257 -12.18 3.81 -40.00
N ARG A 258 -13.00 4.22 -39.05
CA ARG A 258 -13.05 5.61 -38.54
C ARG A 258 -11.89 5.95 -37.58
N GLY A 259 -10.94 5.04 -37.41
CA GLY A 259 -9.76 5.28 -36.61
C GLY A 259 -9.91 4.89 -35.14
N ILE A 260 -8.82 5.05 -34.41
CA ILE A 260 -8.73 4.68 -32.99
C ILE A 260 -9.64 5.55 -32.10
N SER A 261 -9.87 6.80 -32.50
CA SER A 261 -10.69 7.76 -31.76
C SER A 261 -12.10 7.24 -31.49
N LEU A 262 -12.72 6.56 -32.47
CA LEU A 262 -14.04 5.97 -32.27
C LEU A 262 -14.02 4.89 -31.20
N SER A 263 -13.02 4.02 -31.17
CA SER A 263 -12.86 3.01 -30.13
C SER A 263 -12.66 3.62 -28.74
N VAL A 264 -11.89 4.70 -28.65
CA VAL A 264 -11.69 5.48 -27.41
C VAL A 264 -13.02 6.05 -26.92
N LYS A 265 -13.77 6.71 -27.80
CA LYS A 265 -15.08 7.30 -27.48
C LYS A 265 -16.08 6.25 -27.01
N LEU A 266 -16.25 5.17 -27.75
CA LEU A 266 -17.21 4.10 -27.41
C LEU A 266 -16.89 3.49 -26.03
N GLY A 267 -15.63 3.15 -25.79
CA GLY A 267 -15.20 2.57 -24.53
C GLY A 267 -15.38 3.54 -23.35
N LEU A 268 -14.98 4.80 -23.53
CA LEU A 268 -15.11 5.83 -22.50
C LEU A 268 -16.56 6.15 -22.17
N THR A 269 -17.41 6.33 -23.19
CA THR A 269 -18.85 6.58 -23.01
C THR A 269 -19.49 5.48 -22.18
N LYS A 270 -19.26 4.20 -22.54
CA LYS A 270 -19.79 3.07 -21.80
C LYS A 270 -19.30 3.04 -20.35
N ALA A 271 -18.03 3.34 -20.14
CA ALA A 271 -17.47 3.37 -18.79
C ALA A 271 -18.10 4.49 -17.92
N ILE A 272 -18.36 5.66 -18.50
CA ILE A 272 -19.03 6.78 -17.82
C ILE A 272 -20.48 6.43 -17.48
N GLU A 273 -21.22 5.83 -18.44
CA GLU A 273 -22.60 5.39 -18.23
C GLU A 273 -22.70 4.38 -17.09
N ASP A 274 -21.88 3.33 -17.12
CA ASP A 274 -21.86 2.30 -16.08
C ASP A 274 -21.50 2.87 -14.70
N ALA A 275 -20.56 3.80 -14.66
CA ALA A 275 -20.19 4.46 -13.42
C ALA A 275 -21.34 5.28 -12.84
N LYS A 276 -22.10 5.96 -13.71
CA LYS A 276 -23.30 6.73 -13.33
C LYS A 276 -24.41 5.82 -12.82
N GLU A 277 -24.66 4.70 -13.52
CA GLU A 277 -25.66 3.70 -13.12
C GLU A 277 -25.34 3.10 -11.73
N GLU A 278 -24.06 2.88 -11.43
CA GLU A 278 -23.61 2.40 -10.12
C GLU A 278 -23.51 3.50 -9.04
N GLY A 279 -23.92 4.72 -9.34
CA GLY A 279 -23.82 5.86 -8.40
C GLY A 279 -22.38 6.22 -8.02
N THR A 280 -21.42 5.93 -8.90
CA THR A 280 -19.99 6.18 -8.68
C THR A 280 -19.42 7.12 -9.74
N GLN A 281 -18.26 7.74 -9.44
CA GLN A 281 -17.54 8.57 -10.41
C GLN A 281 -16.23 7.91 -10.80
N LEU A 282 -15.94 7.90 -12.10
CA LEU A 282 -14.60 7.53 -12.57
C LEU A 282 -13.59 8.62 -12.19
N ARG A 283 -12.43 8.21 -11.72
CA ARG A 283 -11.27 9.09 -11.53
C ARG A 283 -10.43 9.23 -12.79
N GLY A 284 -10.46 8.22 -13.62
CA GLY A 284 -9.68 8.16 -14.84
C GLY A 284 -9.92 6.89 -15.62
N VAL A 285 -9.26 6.79 -16.74
CA VAL A 285 -9.33 5.66 -17.65
C VAL A 285 -7.93 5.25 -18.11
N LEU A 286 -7.65 3.95 -18.04
CA LEU A 286 -6.43 3.36 -18.58
C LEU A 286 -6.74 2.75 -19.95
N PHE A 287 -6.22 3.33 -21.01
CA PHE A 287 -6.26 2.73 -22.33
C PHE A 287 -5.04 1.86 -22.58
N SER A 288 -5.27 0.69 -23.13
CA SER A 288 -4.22 -0.17 -23.65
C SER A 288 -4.63 -0.78 -24.98
N VAL A 289 -3.63 -1.12 -25.77
CA VAL A 289 -3.81 -1.82 -27.05
C VAL A 289 -3.48 -3.30 -26.89
N CYS A 290 -4.12 -4.17 -27.66
CA CYS A 290 -3.91 -5.61 -27.57
C CYS A 290 -2.69 -6.13 -28.35
N ASP A 291 -1.90 -5.27 -28.99
CA ASP A 291 -0.78 -5.63 -29.83
C ASP A 291 0.60 -5.47 -29.14
N GLN A 292 0.63 -5.48 -27.82
CA GLN A 292 1.85 -5.37 -27.02
C GLN A 292 2.11 -6.65 -26.19
N PRO A 293 2.57 -7.74 -26.81
CA PRO A 293 2.70 -9.04 -26.15
C PRO A 293 3.72 -9.06 -25.00
N ARG A 294 4.67 -8.14 -24.98
CA ARG A 294 5.73 -8.02 -23.95
C ARG A 294 5.42 -7.03 -22.84
N LEU A 295 4.22 -6.46 -22.79
CA LEU A 295 3.82 -5.57 -21.70
C LEU A 295 3.79 -6.33 -20.38
N LYS A 296 4.51 -5.88 -19.38
CA LYS A 296 4.59 -6.53 -18.06
C LYS A 296 3.48 -6.03 -17.13
N LYS A 297 2.93 -6.91 -16.30
CA LYS A 297 1.98 -6.53 -15.22
C LYS A 297 2.56 -5.45 -14.30
N SER A 298 3.86 -5.51 -13.99
CA SER A 298 4.55 -4.49 -13.20
C SER A 298 4.55 -3.09 -13.84
N THR A 299 4.60 -2.99 -15.17
CA THR A 299 4.50 -1.69 -15.87
C THR A 299 3.12 -1.07 -15.67
N ILE A 300 2.06 -1.88 -15.78
CA ILE A 300 0.68 -1.43 -15.58
C ILE A 300 0.51 -0.95 -14.13
N GLN A 301 0.99 -1.72 -13.15
CA GLN A 301 0.92 -1.33 -11.75
C GLN A 301 1.66 -0.01 -11.48
N ARG A 302 2.84 0.18 -12.08
CA ARG A 302 3.60 1.44 -11.95
C ARG A 302 2.84 2.63 -12.51
N ILE A 303 2.16 2.50 -13.66
CA ILE A 303 1.33 3.56 -14.23
C ILE A 303 0.20 3.93 -13.28
N ILE A 304 -0.50 2.95 -12.72
CA ILE A 304 -1.60 3.17 -11.79
C ILE A 304 -1.11 3.87 -10.52
N ASN A 305 0.00 3.39 -9.93
CA ASN A 305 0.59 3.99 -8.75
C ASN A 305 1.06 5.43 -9.02
N THR A 306 1.69 5.66 -10.17
CA THR A 306 2.10 7.02 -10.56
C THR A 306 0.91 7.96 -10.71
N ALA A 307 -0.17 7.49 -11.34
CA ALA A 307 -1.39 8.29 -11.50
C ALA A 307 -2.07 8.57 -10.16
N PHE A 308 -2.01 7.63 -9.23
CA PHE A 308 -2.53 7.81 -7.87
C PHE A 308 -1.84 8.97 -7.15
N HIS A 309 -0.51 9.04 -7.24
CA HIS A 309 0.29 10.10 -6.61
C HIS A 309 0.30 11.43 -7.39
N ASN A 310 -0.19 11.42 -8.64
CA ASN A 310 -0.19 12.58 -9.51
C ASN A 310 -1.60 12.84 -10.08
N PRO A 311 -2.60 13.20 -9.23
CA PRO A 311 -3.96 13.44 -9.68
C PRO A 311 -3.97 14.56 -10.73
N GLY A 312 -4.84 14.39 -11.74
CA GLY A 312 -5.00 15.34 -12.81
C GLY A 312 -3.91 15.35 -13.88
N LYS A 313 -3.09 14.32 -13.92
CA LYS A 313 -2.06 14.14 -14.93
C LYS A 313 -2.46 13.02 -15.92
N ILE A 314 -1.79 13.04 -17.07
CA ILE A 314 -1.76 11.90 -17.99
C ILE A 314 -0.50 11.12 -17.65
N VAL A 315 -0.63 9.82 -17.42
CA VAL A 315 0.50 8.94 -17.09
C VAL A 315 0.59 7.85 -18.14
N CYS A 316 1.74 7.72 -18.77
CA CYS A 316 1.95 6.72 -19.83
C CYS A 316 3.25 5.92 -19.62
N ALA A 317 3.34 4.76 -20.26
CA ALA A 317 4.59 4.08 -20.42
C ALA A 317 5.48 4.90 -21.38
N GLY A 318 6.79 4.96 -21.10
CA GLY A 318 7.72 5.71 -21.95
C GLY A 318 9.14 5.19 -21.85
N GLU A 319 9.92 5.47 -22.89
CA GLU A 319 11.37 5.24 -22.94
C GLU A 319 12.05 6.48 -23.50
N GLY A 320 12.86 7.13 -22.67
CA GLY A 320 13.45 8.43 -23.00
C GLY A 320 12.36 9.48 -23.26
N THR A 321 12.32 10.05 -24.45
CA THR A 321 11.35 11.06 -24.88
C THR A 321 10.12 10.45 -25.60
N ARG A 322 10.06 9.14 -25.78
CA ARG A 322 8.99 8.47 -26.48
C ARG A 322 7.90 8.01 -25.52
N ASN A 323 6.70 8.52 -25.70
CA ASN A 323 5.50 8.07 -24.98
C ASN A 323 4.87 6.89 -25.70
N GLY A 324 4.30 5.95 -24.93
CA GLY A 324 3.66 4.75 -25.46
C GLY A 324 2.49 4.29 -24.61
N ASN A 325 1.84 3.22 -25.05
CA ASN A 325 0.79 2.55 -24.31
C ASN A 325 1.38 1.60 -23.24
N PRO A 326 0.65 1.34 -22.12
CA PRO A 326 -0.65 1.91 -21.75
C PRO A 326 -0.58 3.39 -21.34
N VAL A 327 -1.75 4.08 -21.45
CA VAL A 327 -1.88 5.49 -21.05
C VAL A 327 -3.06 5.64 -20.11
N LEU A 328 -2.83 6.16 -18.92
CA LEU A 328 -3.87 6.52 -17.97
C LEU A 328 -4.19 8.01 -18.08
N TRP A 329 -5.43 8.31 -18.30
CA TRP A 329 -5.98 9.66 -18.41
C TRP A 329 -6.82 9.97 -17.18
N ASP A 330 -6.53 11.09 -16.51
CA ASP A 330 -7.39 11.59 -15.43
C ASP A 330 -8.73 12.08 -16.02
N LYS A 331 -9.80 12.02 -15.22
CA LYS A 331 -11.17 12.43 -15.63
C LYS A 331 -11.25 13.83 -16.23
N ARG A 332 -10.31 14.72 -15.90
CA ARG A 332 -10.24 16.08 -16.46
C ARG A 332 -10.06 16.13 -17.96
N PHE A 333 -9.65 15.03 -18.54
CA PHE A 333 -9.43 14.91 -19.98
C PHE A 333 -10.57 14.19 -20.72
N PHE A 334 -11.63 13.76 -20.03
CA PHE A 334 -12.71 12.98 -20.65
C PHE A 334 -13.40 13.72 -21.77
N ASP A 335 -13.74 15.00 -21.59
CA ASP A 335 -14.36 15.81 -22.63
C ASP A 335 -13.48 15.88 -23.88
N LYS A 336 -12.17 16.12 -23.70
CA LYS A 336 -11.21 16.13 -24.82
C LYS A 336 -11.07 14.78 -25.52
N LEU A 337 -11.14 13.68 -24.77
CA LEU A 337 -11.12 12.33 -25.35
C LEU A 337 -12.38 12.03 -26.14
N LEU A 338 -13.52 12.56 -25.72
CA LEU A 338 -14.80 12.42 -26.43
C LEU A 338 -14.89 13.32 -27.68
N GLU A 339 -14.05 14.33 -27.79
CA GLU A 339 -13.94 15.23 -28.96
C GLU A 339 -12.96 14.73 -30.03
N LEU A 340 -12.12 13.72 -29.74
CA LEU A 340 -11.11 13.19 -30.67
C LEU A 340 -11.76 12.78 -32.01
N ASP A 341 -11.06 12.97 -33.10
CA ASP A 341 -11.47 12.52 -34.43
C ASP A 341 -10.27 11.96 -35.22
N GLY A 342 -10.50 10.85 -35.96
CA GLY A 342 -9.46 10.16 -36.73
C GLY A 342 -8.53 9.26 -35.92
N ASP A 343 -7.29 9.09 -36.41
CA ASP A 343 -6.22 8.28 -35.83
C ASP A 343 -5.25 9.08 -34.95
#